data_39ea909bec85a0f71331f5435ae0c276
#
_entry.id   39ea909bec85a0f71331f5435ae0c276
#
_cell.length_a   1.000
_cell.length_b   1.000
_cell.length_c   1.000
_cell.angle_alpha   90.00
_cell.angle_beta   90.00
_cell.angle_gamma   90.00
#
_symmetry.space_group_name_H-M   'P 1'
#
loop_
_entity.id
_entity.type
_entity.pdbx_description
1 polymer ?
#
loop_
_entity_poly.entity_id
_entity_poly.type
_entity_poly.pdbx_seq_one_letter_code
_entity_poly.pdbx_strand_id
1 'polypeptide(L)'
;MDGYRRNSLKTLKYSLGQECIHGLDCHGQDCYHGHDIMPKSHKPEQQYENQLAQMLRDSGWEVFPRPRAPGQADLIIKKDNLQYAVELKRAPESRRDRVVPLLAEAILQAQAYAHKIPLARPLAIIASPHLSPAVVDQAIEFQQAHASDVAVGFFDDRGFRVFRAPGLESLNSSSPEIHRRKSPIPELNSYPLFSDLGQWMLKVLLAQHIEPRFLRAPRLKIHNASELAVAAGVSQVSASRLVRQLEAEGFLDKYADQLKLVRVQDLLEEW
;
A
#
# COMPACT_ATOMS: atom_id res chain seq x y z
N MET A 1 -43.86 -19.10 -49.33
CA MET A 1 -42.82 -18.73 -50.28
C MET A 1 -41.65 -18.24 -49.43
N ASP A 2 -40.83 -19.19 -49.04
CA ASP A 2 -39.50 -19.53 -49.54
C ASP A 2 -38.51 -18.37 -49.26
N GLY A 3 -37.45 -18.47 -48.56
CA GLY A 3 -36.50 -19.53 -48.54
C GLY A 3 -35.41 -19.39 -47.47
N TYR A 4 -35.08 -20.51 -47.03
CA TYR A 4 -33.91 -20.99 -46.31
C TYR A 4 -32.58 -20.41 -46.84
N ARG A 5 -31.64 -20.08 -45.95
CA ARG A 5 -30.22 -20.51 -46.10
C ARG A 5 -29.50 -20.61 -44.78
N ARG A 6 -29.17 -21.84 -44.42
CA ARG A 6 -28.12 -22.24 -43.44
C ARG A 6 -26.75 -21.88 -44.03
N ASN A 7 -25.83 -21.45 -43.21
CA ASN A 7 -24.41 -21.63 -43.52
C ASN A 7 -23.66 -22.18 -42.31
N SER A 8 -22.95 -23.21 -42.64
CA SER A 8 -22.27 -24.20 -41.84
C SER A 8 -21.04 -23.67 -41.09
N LEU A 9 -20.84 -24.29 -39.95
CA LEU A 9 -19.59 -24.37 -39.18
C LEU A 9 -18.40 -24.82 -40.04
N LYS A 10 -17.29 -24.15 -39.92
CA LYS A 10 -15.97 -24.71 -40.29
C LYS A 10 -15.08 -24.74 -39.06
N THR A 11 -14.96 -25.93 -38.54
CA THR A 11 -13.96 -26.37 -37.57
C THR A 11 -12.60 -26.39 -38.24
N LEU A 12 -11.63 -25.64 -37.74
CA LEU A 12 -10.23 -25.74 -38.12
C LEU A 12 -9.47 -26.46 -36.99
N LYS A 13 -9.17 -27.73 -37.27
CA LYS A 13 -8.18 -28.53 -36.53
C LYS A 13 -6.79 -28.08 -37.02
N TYR A 14 -5.91 -27.69 -36.11
CA TYR A 14 -4.50 -27.70 -36.39
C TYR A 14 -3.85 -28.94 -35.78
N SER A 15 -3.30 -29.71 -36.69
CA SER A 15 -2.53 -30.93 -36.48
C SER A 15 -1.11 -30.60 -36.08
N LEU A 16 -0.61 -31.34 -35.09
CA LEU A 16 0.78 -31.47 -34.72
C LEU A 16 1.62 -32.04 -35.88
N GLY A 17 2.69 -31.36 -36.20
CA GLY A 17 3.75 -31.90 -37.06
C GLY A 17 5.07 -31.84 -36.31
N GLN A 18 5.50 -32.99 -35.81
CA GLN A 18 6.88 -33.27 -35.38
C GLN A 18 7.71 -33.62 -36.62
N GLU A 19 8.79 -32.91 -36.85
CA GLU A 19 9.90 -33.46 -37.65
C GLU A 19 11.24 -33.07 -37.02
N CYS A 20 11.92 -34.09 -36.51
CA CYS A 20 13.34 -34.05 -36.14
C CYS A 20 14.17 -34.17 -37.40
N ILE A 21 15.11 -33.27 -37.63
CA ILE A 21 16.18 -33.46 -38.61
C ILE A 21 17.51 -33.55 -37.84
N HIS A 22 18.19 -34.65 -38.09
CA HIS A 22 19.50 -35.03 -37.60
C HIS A 22 20.65 -34.15 -38.11
N GLY A 23 21.62 -33.95 -37.24
CA GLY A 23 23.03 -33.91 -37.57
C GLY A 23 23.66 -32.56 -37.69
N LEU A 24 24.43 -32.20 -36.67
CA LEU A 24 25.79 -31.65 -36.86
C LEU A 24 26.52 -31.64 -35.48
N ASP A 25 27.67 -32.33 -35.50
CA ASP A 25 28.60 -32.42 -34.38
C ASP A 25 29.17 -31.04 -34.00
N CYS A 26 29.13 -30.71 -32.70
CA CYS A 26 29.98 -29.69 -32.13
C CYS A 26 30.71 -30.26 -30.90
N HIS A 27 32.01 -30.51 -31.14
CA HIS A 27 32.98 -30.78 -30.08
C HIS A 27 33.21 -29.53 -29.22
N GLY A 28 33.14 -29.74 -27.92
CA GLY A 28 34.01 -29.10 -26.93
C GLY A 28 33.57 -27.81 -26.32
N GLN A 29 33.39 -27.92 -25.01
CA GLN A 29 33.62 -26.96 -23.94
C GLN A 29 32.42 -26.35 -23.26
N ASP A 30 32.28 -26.79 -21.99
CA ASP A 30 31.72 -26.09 -20.84
C ASP A 30 30.26 -25.66 -20.90
N CYS A 31 29.36 -26.62 -20.74
CA CYS A 31 28.01 -26.39 -20.27
C CYS A 31 28.06 -26.11 -18.75
N TYR A 32 28.10 -24.85 -18.35
CA TYR A 32 27.72 -24.42 -17.02
C TYR A 32 26.22 -24.68 -16.82
N HIS A 33 25.87 -25.82 -16.22
CA HIS A 33 24.56 -26.09 -15.69
C HIS A 33 24.46 -25.44 -14.32
N GLY A 34 24.04 -24.19 -14.30
CA GLY A 34 23.60 -23.47 -13.15
C GLY A 34 22.20 -22.91 -13.42
N HIS A 35 21.18 -23.78 -13.59
CA HIS A 35 19.81 -23.36 -13.41
C HIS A 35 19.53 -23.30 -11.92
N ASP A 36 19.97 -22.21 -11.29
CA ASP A 36 19.33 -21.73 -10.07
C ASP A 36 17.85 -21.50 -10.42
N ILE A 37 17.03 -22.45 -10.00
CA ILE A 37 15.58 -22.29 -9.94
C ILE A 37 15.35 -21.22 -8.88
N MET A 38 15.39 -19.94 -9.28
CA MET A 38 14.88 -18.86 -8.46
C MET A 38 13.47 -19.26 -8.02
N PRO A 39 13.17 -19.27 -6.71
CA PRO A 39 11.82 -19.55 -6.25
C PRO A 39 10.90 -18.54 -6.94
N LYS A 40 9.87 -19.01 -7.61
CA LYS A 40 8.83 -18.18 -8.24
C LYS A 40 8.40 -17.15 -7.22
N SER A 41 8.72 -15.87 -7.44
CA SER A 41 8.33 -14.78 -6.56
C SER A 41 6.81 -14.85 -6.46
N HIS A 42 6.30 -15.26 -5.31
CA HIS A 42 4.88 -15.17 -5.03
C HIS A 42 4.48 -13.72 -5.29
N LYS A 43 3.42 -13.51 -6.09
CA LYS A 43 2.93 -12.15 -6.35
C LYS A 43 2.77 -11.47 -4.98
N PRO A 44 3.28 -10.24 -4.80
CA PRO A 44 3.28 -9.59 -3.48
C PRO A 44 1.89 -9.50 -2.83
N GLU A 45 0.82 -9.46 -3.61
CA GLU A 45 -0.57 -9.54 -3.12
C GLU A 45 -0.87 -10.85 -2.40
N GLN A 46 -0.41 -11.99 -2.94
CA GLN A 46 -0.61 -13.31 -2.32
C GLN A 46 0.04 -13.42 -0.95
N GLN A 47 1.15 -12.74 -0.74
CA GLN A 47 1.82 -12.69 0.56
C GLN A 47 0.93 -12.00 1.61
N TYR A 48 0.33 -10.84 1.26
CA TYR A 48 -0.57 -10.13 2.17
C TYR A 48 -1.89 -10.87 2.43
N GLU A 49 -2.44 -11.56 1.43
CA GLU A 49 -3.60 -12.43 1.64
C GLU A 49 -3.30 -13.55 2.64
N ASN A 50 -2.14 -14.21 2.50
CA ASN A 50 -1.72 -15.27 3.42
C ASN A 50 -1.48 -14.73 4.83
N GLN A 51 -0.85 -13.57 4.95
CA GLN A 51 -0.62 -12.89 6.24
C GLN A 51 -1.93 -12.53 6.92
N LEU A 52 -2.87 -11.93 6.18
CA LEU A 52 -4.21 -11.60 6.68
C LEU A 52 -4.95 -12.86 7.12
N ALA A 53 -4.95 -13.89 6.28
CA ALA A 53 -5.61 -15.16 6.59
C ALA A 53 -5.06 -15.81 7.88
N GLN A 54 -3.76 -15.74 8.10
CA GLN A 54 -3.14 -16.24 9.32
C GLN A 54 -3.57 -15.42 10.54
N MET A 55 -3.50 -14.08 10.47
CA MET A 55 -3.93 -13.20 11.57
C MET A 55 -5.39 -13.45 11.97
N LEU A 56 -6.25 -13.66 10.99
CA LEU A 56 -7.67 -13.92 11.23
C LEU A 56 -7.88 -15.28 11.90
N ARG A 57 -7.19 -16.34 11.45
CA ARG A 57 -7.27 -17.67 12.07
C ARG A 57 -6.75 -17.65 13.51
N ASP A 58 -5.65 -16.96 13.78
CA ASP A 58 -5.07 -16.82 15.11
C ASP A 58 -6.02 -16.12 16.08
N SER A 59 -6.94 -15.29 15.55
CA SER A 59 -7.99 -14.59 16.32
C SER A 59 -9.33 -15.34 16.35
N GLY A 60 -9.35 -16.60 15.90
CA GLY A 60 -10.51 -17.49 15.96
C GLY A 60 -11.55 -17.25 14.86
N TRP A 61 -11.16 -16.65 13.73
CA TRP A 61 -12.01 -16.56 12.54
C TRP A 61 -11.82 -17.77 11.64
N GLU A 62 -12.90 -18.30 11.11
CA GLU A 62 -12.87 -19.23 10.01
C GLU A 62 -12.60 -18.45 8.72
N VAL A 63 -11.59 -18.86 7.95
CA VAL A 63 -11.15 -18.18 6.73
C VAL A 63 -11.32 -19.11 5.54
N PHE A 64 -12.14 -18.71 4.60
CA PHE A 64 -12.42 -19.42 3.36
C PHE A 64 -11.75 -18.65 2.18
N PRO A 65 -10.56 -19.06 1.75
CA PRO A 65 -9.95 -18.48 0.56
C PRO A 65 -10.78 -18.91 -0.67
N ARG A 66 -10.99 -17.98 -1.59
CA ARG A 66 -11.67 -18.29 -2.84
C ARG A 66 -10.69 -18.35 -4.00
N PRO A 67 -10.95 -19.22 -5.01
CA PRO A 67 -10.20 -19.12 -6.26
C PRO A 67 -10.39 -17.73 -6.86
N ARG A 68 -9.30 -17.12 -7.32
CA ARG A 68 -9.31 -15.83 -8.00
C ARG A 68 -10.09 -15.93 -9.31
N ALA A 69 -11.39 -15.80 -9.24
CA ALA A 69 -12.23 -15.66 -10.40
C ALA A 69 -12.74 -14.21 -10.49
N PRO A 70 -12.86 -13.62 -11.68
CA PRO A 70 -13.43 -12.30 -11.84
C PRO A 70 -14.78 -12.18 -11.16
N GLY A 71 -14.95 -11.15 -10.32
CA GLY A 71 -16.21 -10.91 -9.61
C GLY A 71 -16.45 -11.75 -8.35
N GLN A 72 -15.39 -12.24 -7.70
CA GLN A 72 -15.43 -12.91 -6.39
C GLN A 72 -14.55 -12.17 -5.38
N ALA A 73 -14.96 -12.19 -4.10
CA ALA A 73 -14.15 -11.67 -3.00
C ALA A 73 -12.87 -12.49 -2.82
N ASP A 74 -11.79 -11.87 -2.36
CA ASP A 74 -10.52 -12.56 -2.09
C ASP A 74 -10.67 -13.59 -0.98
N LEU A 75 -11.37 -13.21 0.11
CA LEU A 75 -11.63 -14.08 1.26
C LEU A 75 -13.08 -13.94 1.72
N ILE A 76 -13.61 -15.01 2.31
CA ILE A 76 -14.78 -14.94 3.18
C ILE A 76 -14.34 -15.34 4.57
N ILE A 77 -14.74 -14.56 5.57
CA ILE A 77 -14.44 -14.85 6.97
C ILE A 77 -15.72 -14.96 7.78
N LYS A 78 -15.73 -15.89 8.73
CA LYS A 78 -16.88 -16.14 9.62
C LYS A 78 -16.43 -16.29 11.06
N LYS A 79 -17.20 -15.71 11.97
CA LYS A 79 -17.06 -15.95 13.40
C LYS A 79 -18.41 -15.66 14.06
N ASP A 80 -18.93 -16.64 14.80
CA ASP A 80 -20.26 -16.55 15.41
C ASP A 80 -21.33 -16.15 14.36
N ASN A 81 -22.02 -15.03 14.60
CA ASN A 81 -23.05 -14.49 13.71
C ASN A 81 -22.50 -13.47 12.69
N LEU A 82 -21.18 -13.26 12.68
CA LEU A 82 -20.53 -12.29 11.78
C LEU A 82 -19.94 -13.01 10.58
N GLN A 83 -20.21 -12.45 9.40
CA GLN A 83 -19.63 -12.90 8.14
C GLN A 83 -19.23 -11.68 7.31
N TYR A 84 -18.01 -11.71 6.76
CA TYR A 84 -17.52 -10.66 5.87
C TYR A 84 -17.10 -11.22 4.51
N ALA A 85 -17.42 -10.45 3.47
CA ALA A 85 -16.80 -10.57 2.15
C ALA A 85 -15.64 -9.57 2.12
N VAL A 86 -14.42 -10.09 2.04
CA VAL A 86 -13.18 -9.31 2.19
C VAL A 86 -12.57 -9.05 0.83
N GLU A 87 -12.26 -7.80 0.55
CA GLU A 87 -11.44 -7.37 -0.57
C GLU A 87 -10.17 -6.74 -0.05
N LEU A 88 -9.02 -7.25 -0.49
CA LEU A 88 -7.70 -6.79 -0.11
C LEU A 88 -7.00 -6.11 -1.28
N LYS A 89 -6.51 -4.90 -1.05
CA LYS A 89 -5.65 -4.20 -2.01
C LYS A 89 -4.29 -3.89 -1.39
N ARG A 90 -3.26 -4.05 -2.21
CA ARG A 90 -1.91 -3.68 -1.82
C ARG A 90 -1.60 -2.25 -2.25
N ALA A 91 -1.29 -1.38 -1.29
CA ALA A 91 -0.70 -0.07 -1.57
C ALA A 91 0.83 -0.20 -1.54
N PRO A 92 1.55 0.14 -2.63
CA PRO A 92 3.01 0.08 -2.64
C PRO A 92 3.64 1.11 -1.73
N GLU A 93 2.93 2.19 -1.45
CA GLU A 93 3.39 3.36 -0.70
C GLU A 93 2.28 3.88 0.22
N SER A 94 2.67 4.45 1.38
CA SER A 94 1.76 5.12 2.32
C SER A 94 1.50 6.57 1.91
N ARG A 95 0.93 6.77 0.73
CA ARG A 95 0.54 8.09 0.23
C ARG A 95 -0.96 8.17 0.07
N ARG A 96 -1.54 9.32 0.45
CA ARG A 96 -2.99 9.56 0.33
C ARG A 96 -3.49 9.35 -1.09
N ASP A 97 -2.77 9.88 -2.08
CA ASP A 97 -3.10 9.77 -3.51
C ASP A 97 -3.00 8.33 -4.06
N ARG A 98 -2.45 7.40 -3.28
CA ARG A 98 -2.43 5.96 -3.58
C ARG A 98 -3.40 5.17 -2.71
N VAL A 99 -3.38 5.40 -1.41
CA VAL A 99 -4.18 4.63 -0.44
C VAL A 99 -5.68 4.89 -0.60
N VAL A 100 -6.10 6.16 -0.73
CA VAL A 100 -7.54 6.50 -0.81
C VAL A 100 -8.20 5.96 -2.09
N PRO A 101 -7.64 6.08 -3.30
CA PRO A 101 -8.22 5.47 -4.50
C PRO A 101 -8.30 3.94 -4.43
N LEU A 102 -7.25 3.27 -3.91
CA LEU A 102 -7.27 1.82 -3.72
C LEU A 102 -8.32 1.39 -2.69
N LEU A 103 -8.50 2.16 -1.61
CA LEU A 103 -9.56 1.91 -0.65
C LEU A 103 -10.95 2.08 -1.29
N ALA A 104 -11.16 3.12 -2.10
CA ALA A 104 -12.42 3.32 -2.81
C ALA A 104 -12.73 2.14 -3.75
N GLU A 105 -11.73 1.65 -4.48
CA GLU A 105 -11.86 0.46 -5.32
C GLU A 105 -12.22 -0.78 -4.48
N ALA A 106 -11.49 -1.01 -3.39
CA ALA A 106 -11.75 -2.15 -2.47
C ALA A 106 -13.17 -2.08 -1.87
N ILE A 107 -13.64 -0.89 -1.49
CA ILE A 107 -14.99 -0.66 -0.98
C ILE A 107 -16.04 -1.08 -1.99
N LEU A 108 -15.93 -0.59 -3.23
CA LEU A 108 -16.88 -0.92 -4.30
C LEU A 108 -16.92 -2.43 -4.61
N GLN A 109 -15.75 -3.07 -4.63
CA GLN A 109 -15.64 -4.50 -4.88
C GLN A 109 -16.21 -5.31 -3.71
N ALA A 110 -15.86 -4.96 -2.47
CA ALA A 110 -16.39 -5.62 -1.27
C ALA A 110 -17.91 -5.53 -1.20
N GLN A 111 -18.50 -4.37 -1.49
CA GLN A 111 -19.95 -4.19 -1.56
C GLN A 111 -20.58 -5.09 -2.64
N ALA A 112 -20.03 -5.07 -3.86
CA ALA A 112 -20.52 -5.89 -4.95
C ALA A 112 -20.48 -7.40 -4.64
N TYR A 113 -19.50 -7.84 -3.85
CA TYR A 113 -19.37 -9.25 -3.45
C TYR A 113 -20.28 -9.59 -2.26
N ALA A 114 -20.39 -8.70 -1.28
CA ALA A 114 -21.27 -8.90 -0.14
C ALA A 114 -22.73 -9.08 -0.58
N HIS A 115 -23.18 -8.32 -1.57
CA HIS A 115 -24.53 -8.49 -2.13
C HIS A 115 -24.83 -9.87 -2.72
N LYS A 116 -23.80 -10.61 -3.13
CA LYS A 116 -23.95 -11.96 -3.70
C LYS A 116 -23.94 -13.08 -2.65
N ILE A 117 -23.61 -12.75 -1.40
CA ILE A 117 -23.40 -13.72 -0.33
C ILE A 117 -24.41 -13.41 0.79
N PRO A 118 -25.35 -14.31 1.09
CA PRO A 118 -26.34 -14.09 2.14
C PRO A 118 -25.65 -13.73 3.48
N LEU A 119 -26.15 -12.70 4.15
CA LEU A 119 -25.70 -12.22 5.45
C LEU A 119 -24.24 -11.71 5.53
N ALA A 120 -23.52 -11.67 4.41
CA ALA A 120 -22.17 -11.14 4.40
C ALA A 120 -22.17 -9.60 4.44
N ARG A 121 -21.28 -9.05 5.25
CA ARG A 121 -20.99 -7.61 5.31
C ARG A 121 -19.76 -7.30 4.45
N PRO A 122 -19.69 -6.15 3.79
CA PRO A 122 -18.49 -5.76 3.05
C PRO A 122 -17.35 -5.36 3.98
N LEU A 123 -16.13 -5.81 3.67
CA LEU A 123 -14.90 -5.44 4.38
C LEU A 123 -13.79 -5.14 3.37
N ALA A 124 -13.37 -3.89 3.30
CA ALA A 124 -12.27 -3.43 2.46
C ALA A 124 -10.98 -3.32 3.28
N ILE A 125 -9.89 -3.91 2.80
CA ILE A 125 -8.61 -3.95 3.50
C ILE A 125 -7.50 -3.39 2.62
N ILE A 126 -6.66 -2.54 3.20
CA ILE A 126 -5.42 -2.06 2.58
C ILE A 126 -4.22 -2.64 3.32
N ALA A 127 -3.34 -3.29 2.58
CA ALA A 127 -2.04 -3.74 3.04
C ALA A 127 -0.91 -2.95 2.38
N SER A 128 0.16 -2.70 3.09
CA SER A 128 1.32 -1.95 2.58
C SER A 128 2.60 -2.39 3.31
N PRO A 129 3.79 -2.22 2.73
CA PRO A 129 5.04 -2.39 3.46
C PRO A 129 5.14 -1.50 4.71
N HIS A 130 4.57 -0.31 4.62
CA HIS A 130 4.46 0.64 5.72
C HIS A 130 3.22 1.50 5.56
N LEU A 131 2.51 1.79 6.66
CA LEU A 131 1.35 2.68 6.70
C LEU A 131 1.58 3.81 7.72
N SER A 132 1.50 5.05 7.23
CA SER A 132 1.50 6.22 8.09
C SER A 132 0.14 6.35 8.80
N PRO A 133 0.11 6.54 10.12
CA PRO A 133 -1.14 6.76 10.86
C PRO A 133 -1.98 7.92 10.29
N ALA A 134 -1.33 9.01 9.84
CA ALA A 134 -2.03 10.15 9.27
C ALA A 134 -2.76 9.80 7.97
N VAL A 135 -2.17 8.97 7.11
CA VAL A 135 -2.80 8.50 5.88
C VAL A 135 -3.95 7.55 6.17
N VAL A 136 -3.79 6.68 7.19
CA VAL A 136 -4.86 5.78 7.63
C VAL A 136 -6.03 6.57 8.21
N ASP A 137 -5.78 7.59 9.03
CA ASP A 137 -6.83 8.46 9.57
C ASP A 137 -7.61 9.16 8.44
N GLN A 138 -6.93 9.70 7.42
CA GLN A 138 -7.57 10.29 6.23
C GLN A 138 -8.37 9.27 5.40
N ALA A 139 -7.87 8.05 5.30
CA ALA A 139 -8.59 6.97 4.61
C ALA A 139 -9.85 6.55 5.38
N ILE A 140 -9.82 6.53 6.71
CA ILE A 140 -10.98 6.29 7.57
C ILE A 140 -11.99 7.44 7.44
N GLU A 141 -11.54 8.70 7.44
CA GLU A 141 -12.41 9.87 7.21
C GLU A 141 -13.12 9.77 5.84
N PHE A 142 -12.39 9.40 4.79
CA PHE A 142 -12.97 9.15 3.48
C PHE A 142 -14.04 8.06 3.52
N GLN A 143 -13.76 6.92 4.17
CA GLN A 143 -14.74 5.83 4.30
C GLN A 143 -15.99 6.30 5.08
N GLN A 144 -15.83 7.02 6.18
CA GLN A 144 -16.95 7.53 6.97
C GLN A 144 -17.83 8.50 6.18
N ALA A 145 -17.23 9.34 5.34
CA ALA A 145 -17.95 10.31 4.53
C ALA A 145 -18.71 9.67 3.35
N HIS A 146 -18.19 8.59 2.76
CA HIS A 146 -18.68 8.08 1.47
C HIS A 146 -19.23 6.64 1.52
N ALA A 147 -18.86 5.83 2.52
CA ALA A 147 -19.21 4.42 2.60
C ALA A 147 -19.24 3.92 4.06
N SER A 148 -19.98 4.61 4.93
CA SER A 148 -20.01 4.32 6.37
C SER A 148 -20.55 2.93 6.72
N ASP A 149 -21.23 2.28 5.79
CA ASP A 149 -21.77 0.92 5.88
C ASP A 149 -20.72 -0.16 5.59
N VAL A 150 -19.55 0.20 5.04
CA VAL A 150 -18.47 -0.73 4.71
C VAL A 150 -17.43 -0.75 5.81
N ALA A 151 -17.15 -1.92 6.36
CA ALA A 151 -16.05 -2.10 7.29
C ALA A 151 -14.69 -1.94 6.60
N VAL A 152 -13.70 -1.41 7.32
CA VAL A 152 -12.36 -1.22 6.77
C VAL A 152 -11.27 -1.75 7.69
N GLY A 153 -10.15 -2.16 7.09
CA GLY A 153 -8.96 -2.62 7.76
C GLY A 153 -7.68 -2.13 7.09
N PHE A 154 -6.66 -1.93 7.90
CA PHE A 154 -5.33 -1.50 7.45
C PHE A 154 -4.28 -2.29 8.21
N PHE A 155 -3.26 -2.80 7.52
CA PHE A 155 -2.11 -3.42 8.19
C PHE A 155 -0.84 -3.30 7.35
N ASP A 156 0.32 -3.36 8.02
CA ASP A 156 1.62 -3.28 7.37
C ASP A 156 2.59 -4.36 7.86
N ASP A 157 3.75 -4.45 7.18
CA ASP A 157 4.79 -5.42 7.50
C ASP A 157 5.51 -5.11 8.84
N ARG A 158 5.33 -3.90 9.37
CA ARG A 158 5.93 -3.44 10.65
C ARG A 158 5.04 -3.74 11.86
N GLY A 159 3.88 -4.38 11.64
CA GLY A 159 2.96 -4.77 12.71
C GLY A 159 1.91 -3.71 13.06
N PHE A 160 1.85 -2.60 12.33
CA PHE A 160 0.75 -1.65 12.44
C PHE A 160 -0.56 -2.30 11.95
N ARG A 161 -1.64 -2.19 12.74
CA ARG A 161 -2.94 -2.79 12.43
C ARG A 161 -4.06 -1.92 12.96
N VAL A 162 -4.99 -1.54 12.11
CA VAL A 162 -6.21 -0.82 12.47
C VAL A 162 -7.38 -1.44 11.73
N PHE A 163 -8.33 -2.01 12.46
CA PHE A 163 -9.57 -2.55 11.93
C PHE A 163 -10.76 -1.78 12.50
N ARG A 164 -11.63 -1.30 11.65
CA ARG A 164 -12.91 -0.67 11.95
C ARG A 164 -14.03 -1.58 11.48
N ALA A 165 -14.15 -2.74 12.14
CA ALA A 165 -15.09 -3.80 11.79
C ALA A 165 -15.52 -4.53 13.07
N PRO A 166 -16.81 -4.71 13.31
CA PRO A 166 -17.30 -5.48 14.45
C PRO A 166 -16.66 -6.87 14.54
N GLY A 167 -16.14 -7.22 15.72
CA GLY A 167 -15.48 -8.49 16.00
C GLY A 167 -14.03 -8.59 15.54
N LEU A 168 -13.46 -7.58 14.89
CA LEU A 168 -12.06 -7.51 14.49
C LEU A 168 -11.23 -6.57 15.38
N GLU A 169 -11.81 -6.01 16.43
CA GLU A 169 -11.15 -5.05 17.31
C GLU A 169 -9.92 -5.63 18.02
N SER A 170 -9.92 -6.93 18.29
CA SER A 170 -8.79 -7.64 18.90
C SER A 170 -7.55 -7.72 18.01
N LEU A 171 -7.70 -7.51 16.69
CA LEU A 171 -6.61 -7.46 15.74
C LEU A 171 -5.85 -6.13 15.78
N ASN A 172 -6.45 -5.08 16.33
CA ASN A 172 -5.81 -3.80 16.45
C ASN A 172 -4.55 -3.93 17.30
N SER A 173 -3.39 -3.66 16.72
CA SER A 173 -2.17 -3.58 17.50
C SER A 173 -2.10 -2.22 18.17
N SER A 174 -1.74 -2.24 19.45
CA SER A 174 -1.19 -1.04 20.07
C SER A 174 0.11 -0.77 19.35
N SER A 175 0.11 0.14 18.38
CA SER A 175 1.36 0.67 17.85
C SER A 175 2.21 1.09 19.05
N PRO A 176 3.54 0.79 19.11
CA PRO A 176 4.38 1.41 20.10
C PRO A 176 4.10 2.90 19.99
N GLU A 177 3.69 3.50 21.08
CA GLU A 177 3.14 4.85 21.19
C GLU A 177 3.93 5.88 20.38
N ILE A 178 3.62 6.01 19.09
CA ILE A 178 3.76 7.32 18.46
C ILE A 178 2.65 8.12 19.11
N HIS A 179 2.99 8.91 20.08
CA HIS A 179 2.09 9.69 20.91
C HIS A 179 1.06 10.37 20.02
N ARG A 180 -0.18 9.85 20.01
CA ARG A 180 -1.35 10.57 19.55
C ARG A 180 -1.52 11.80 20.45
N ARG A 181 -0.74 12.83 20.23
CA ARG A 181 -1.18 14.14 20.62
C ARG A 181 -2.33 14.49 19.68
N LYS A 182 -3.56 14.39 20.21
CA LYS A 182 -4.70 15.12 19.69
C LYS A 182 -4.33 16.62 19.74
N SER A 183 -3.62 17.08 18.73
CA SER A 183 -3.70 18.46 18.36
C SER A 183 -5.02 18.60 17.62
N PRO A 184 -5.92 19.52 18.02
CA PRO A 184 -7.01 19.93 17.18
C PRO A 184 -6.35 20.63 15.98
N ILE A 185 -6.08 19.85 14.93
CA ILE A 185 -5.64 20.39 13.65
C ILE A 185 -6.90 20.94 13.02
N PRO A 186 -7.02 22.26 12.82
CA PRO A 186 -8.00 22.79 11.90
C PRO A 186 -7.77 22.08 10.56
N GLU A 187 -8.82 21.77 9.85
CA GLU A 187 -8.83 21.26 8.47
C GLU A 187 -7.97 22.15 7.57
N LEU A 188 -6.67 22.07 7.69
CA LEU A 188 -5.75 22.68 6.73
C LEU A 188 -5.26 21.54 5.82
N ASN A 189 -5.64 21.64 4.56
CA ASN A 189 -5.12 20.93 3.40
C ASN A 189 -3.76 20.28 3.71
N SER A 190 -3.73 18.93 3.81
CA SER A 190 -2.49 18.18 3.98
C SER A 190 -1.49 18.67 2.93
N TYR A 191 -0.38 19.22 3.38
CA TYR A 191 0.68 19.65 2.47
C TYR A 191 1.29 18.39 1.84
N PRO A 192 1.29 18.25 0.52
CA PRO A 192 1.87 17.06 -0.09
C PRO A 192 3.39 17.09 0.10
N LEU A 193 3.92 16.22 0.98
CA LEU A 193 5.34 16.13 1.29
C LEU A 193 6.21 16.01 0.04
N PHE A 194 5.76 15.24 -0.93
CA PHE A 194 6.49 14.94 -2.16
C PHE A 194 6.02 15.76 -3.37
N SER A 195 5.38 16.93 -3.13
CA SER A 195 5.26 17.95 -4.18
C SER A 195 6.64 18.48 -4.58
N ASP A 196 6.80 19.05 -5.78
CA ASP A 196 8.08 19.59 -6.26
C ASP A 196 8.75 20.50 -5.24
N LEU A 197 7.96 21.38 -4.61
CA LEU A 197 8.44 22.30 -3.59
C LEU A 197 8.79 21.56 -2.28
N GLY A 198 7.99 20.55 -1.92
CA GLY A 198 8.25 19.69 -0.76
C GLY A 198 9.55 18.91 -0.95
N GLN A 199 9.71 18.27 -2.10
CA GLN A 199 10.93 17.53 -2.46
C GLN A 199 12.17 18.43 -2.44
N TRP A 200 12.04 19.66 -2.92
CA TRP A 200 13.15 20.61 -2.88
C TRP A 200 13.59 20.94 -1.44
N MET A 201 12.66 21.26 -0.56
CA MET A 201 12.95 21.51 0.84
C MET A 201 13.47 20.27 1.57
N LEU A 202 12.94 19.06 1.25
CA LEU A 202 13.46 17.80 1.76
C LEU A 202 14.92 17.57 1.35
N LYS A 203 15.30 17.88 0.09
CA LYS A 203 16.69 17.79 -0.36
C LYS A 203 17.61 18.69 0.44
N VAL A 204 17.16 19.91 0.80
CA VAL A 204 17.92 20.82 1.64
C VAL A 204 18.15 20.23 3.05
N LEU A 205 17.12 19.63 3.65
CA LEU A 205 17.24 18.96 4.95
C LEU A 205 18.09 17.70 4.86
N LEU A 206 17.92 16.89 3.83
CA LEU A 206 18.68 15.64 3.61
C LEU A 206 20.15 15.88 3.32
N ALA A 207 20.52 17.02 2.73
CA ALA A 207 21.91 17.37 2.43
C ALA A 207 22.83 17.31 3.67
N GLN A 208 22.27 17.49 4.87
CA GLN A 208 23.02 17.38 6.13
C GLN A 208 23.44 15.92 6.44
N HIS A 209 22.72 14.94 5.93
CA HIS A 209 22.96 13.51 6.16
C HIS A 209 23.88 12.88 5.11
N ILE A 210 24.17 13.58 4.00
CA ILE A 210 25.03 13.09 2.93
C ILE A 210 26.49 13.45 3.20
N GLU A 211 27.39 12.48 3.08
CA GLU A 211 28.82 12.73 3.27
C GLU A 211 29.38 13.78 2.30
N PRO A 212 30.35 14.64 2.73
CA PRO A 212 30.91 15.70 1.91
C PRO A 212 31.55 15.23 0.59
N ARG A 213 32.01 13.97 0.55
CA ARG A 213 32.58 13.37 -0.65
C ARG A 213 31.58 13.15 -1.78
N PHE A 214 30.28 12.99 -1.43
CA PHE A 214 29.21 12.75 -2.39
C PHE A 214 28.42 13.99 -2.74
N LEU A 215 28.34 14.96 -1.82
CA LEU A 215 27.59 16.18 -2.05
C LEU A 215 28.31 17.41 -1.46
N ARG A 216 28.72 18.32 -2.35
CA ARG A 216 29.25 19.64 -1.96
C ARG A 216 28.09 20.63 -1.83
N ALA A 217 27.40 20.62 -0.72
CA ALA A 217 26.31 21.56 -0.40
C ALA A 217 26.62 22.30 0.91
N PRO A 218 26.13 23.54 1.08
CA PRO A 218 26.18 24.22 2.37
C PRO A 218 25.49 23.40 3.44
N ARG A 219 26.18 23.15 4.56
CA ARG A 219 25.63 22.41 5.70
C ARG A 219 25.13 23.36 6.73
N LEU A 220 24.01 23.97 6.48
CA LEU A 220 23.40 24.93 7.36
C LEU A 220 22.70 24.21 8.51
N LYS A 221 22.94 24.63 9.75
CA LYS A 221 22.09 24.21 10.85
C LYS A 221 20.79 25.02 10.71
N ILE A 222 19.70 24.30 10.50
CA ILE A 222 18.36 24.86 10.29
C ILE A 222 17.56 24.59 11.55
N HIS A 223 17.20 25.61 12.30
CA HIS A 223 16.52 25.45 13.59
C HIS A 223 14.99 25.54 13.49
N ASN A 224 14.48 26.20 12.46
CA ASN A 224 13.07 26.48 12.33
C ASN A 224 12.62 26.62 10.86
N ALA A 225 11.30 26.69 10.65
CA ALA A 225 10.72 26.84 9.32
C ALA A 225 11.15 28.13 8.60
N SER A 226 11.44 29.19 9.32
CA SER A 226 11.89 30.48 8.72
C SER A 226 13.28 30.32 8.12
N GLU A 227 14.19 29.67 8.84
CA GLU A 227 15.54 29.38 8.35
C GLU A 227 15.50 28.38 7.17
N LEU A 228 14.60 27.39 7.22
CA LEU A 228 14.38 26.48 6.08
C LEU A 228 13.89 27.26 4.85
N ALA A 229 12.97 28.21 5.03
CA ALA A 229 12.48 29.05 3.96
C ALA A 229 13.60 29.83 3.27
N VAL A 230 14.50 30.44 4.07
CA VAL A 230 15.68 31.16 3.56
C VAL A 230 16.64 30.20 2.86
N ALA A 231 16.96 29.06 3.48
CA ALA A 231 17.92 28.10 2.94
C ALA A 231 17.44 27.46 1.62
N ALA A 232 16.14 27.23 1.49
CA ALA A 232 15.52 26.65 0.29
C ALA A 232 15.08 27.70 -0.74
N GLY A 233 15.09 29.01 -0.40
CA GLY A 233 14.61 30.07 -1.29
C GLY A 233 13.09 30.00 -1.54
N VAL A 234 12.31 29.58 -0.54
CA VAL A 234 10.85 29.39 -0.64
C VAL A 234 10.10 30.32 0.31
N SER A 235 8.76 30.37 0.18
CA SER A 235 7.95 31.15 1.11
C SER A 235 7.95 30.53 2.53
N GLN A 236 7.92 31.38 3.56
CA GLN A 236 7.80 30.92 4.94
C GLN A 236 6.55 30.07 5.19
N VAL A 237 5.47 30.37 4.49
CA VAL A 237 4.21 29.60 4.58
C VAL A 237 4.43 28.16 4.08
N SER A 238 5.13 27.98 2.96
CA SER A 238 5.44 26.66 2.40
C SER A 238 6.34 25.86 3.32
N ALA A 239 7.40 26.48 3.85
CA ALA A 239 8.32 25.85 4.79
C ALA A 239 7.60 25.46 6.10
N SER A 240 6.74 26.35 6.64
CA SER A 240 5.96 26.04 7.85
C SER A 240 4.96 24.89 7.65
N ARG A 241 4.37 24.78 6.47
CA ARG A 241 3.48 23.66 6.14
C ARG A 241 4.25 22.35 6.06
N LEU A 242 5.40 22.33 5.39
CA LEU A 242 6.26 21.15 5.31
C LEU A 242 6.71 20.70 6.71
N VAL A 243 7.25 21.62 7.53
CA VAL A 243 7.73 21.31 8.88
C VAL A 243 6.62 20.70 9.73
N ARG A 244 5.42 21.30 9.73
CA ARG A 244 4.27 20.74 10.46
C ARG A 244 3.88 19.34 9.96
N GLN A 245 3.93 19.12 8.65
CA GLN A 245 3.60 17.82 8.07
C GLN A 245 4.64 16.76 8.47
N LEU A 246 5.95 17.09 8.40
CA LEU A 246 7.02 16.21 8.84
C LEU A 246 6.94 15.91 10.36
N GLU A 247 6.55 16.89 11.18
CA GLU A 247 6.29 16.66 12.60
C GLU A 247 5.09 15.75 12.85
N ALA A 248 4.01 15.95 12.10
CA ALA A 248 2.78 15.15 12.22
C ALA A 248 3.03 13.70 11.85
N GLU A 249 3.87 13.44 10.83
CA GLU A 249 4.22 12.10 10.36
C GLU A 249 5.41 11.49 11.14
N GLY A 250 6.00 12.23 12.07
CA GLY A 250 7.07 11.74 12.94
C GLY A 250 8.43 11.64 12.24
N PHE A 251 8.66 12.43 11.20
CA PHE A 251 9.95 12.52 10.49
C PHE A 251 10.89 13.60 11.05
N LEU A 252 10.45 14.40 12.01
CA LEU A 252 11.28 15.37 12.72
C LEU A 252 11.47 15.01 14.18
N ASP A 253 12.71 15.17 14.67
CA ASP A 253 13.01 15.07 16.10
C ASP A 253 12.57 16.35 16.83
N LYS A 254 11.57 16.22 17.71
CA LYS A 254 10.99 17.34 18.46
C LYS A 254 11.90 17.90 19.56
N TYR A 255 12.92 17.15 19.93
CA TYR A 255 13.83 17.49 21.04
C TYR A 255 15.19 18.03 20.58
N ALA A 256 15.41 18.06 19.28
CA ALA A 256 16.63 18.61 18.72
C ALA A 256 16.57 20.12 18.63
N ASP A 257 17.69 20.79 18.87
CA ASP A 257 17.84 22.27 18.69
C ASP A 257 17.69 22.70 17.22
N GLN A 258 17.65 21.73 16.30
CA GLN A 258 17.56 21.98 14.86
C GLN A 258 16.51 21.06 14.23
N LEU A 259 16.01 21.40 13.05
CA LEU A 259 15.16 20.53 12.24
C LEU A 259 15.96 19.31 11.80
N LYS A 260 15.95 18.28 12.63
CA LYS A 260 16.66 17.04 12.39
C LYS A 260 15.69 15.99 11.88
N LEU A 261 15.92 15.52 10.66
CA LEU A 261 15.19 14.39 10.12
C LEU A 261 15.54 13.13 10.89
N VAL A 262 14.53 12.39 11.29
CA VAL A 262 14.61 11.04 11.86
C VAL A 262 13.90 10.09 10.91
N ARG A 263 14.19 8.78 11.02
CA ARG A 263 13.59 7.80 10.13
C ARG A 263 13.81 8.11 8.64
N VAL A 264 15.02 8.59 8.32
CA VAL A 264 15.36 9.04 6.95
C VAL A 264 15.16 7.92 5.91
N GLN A 265 15.44 6.67 6.28
CA GLN A 265 15.20 5.54 5.38
C GLN A 265 13.72 5.40 5.06
N ASP A 266 12.86 5.46 6.08
CA ASP A 266 11.40 5.38 5.90
C ASP A 266 10.88 6.52 5.01
N LEU A 267 11.38 7.74 5.23
CA LEU A 267 11.03 8.91 4.42
C LEU A 267 11.43 8.73 2.95
N LEU A 268 12.61 8.13 2.69
CA LEU A 268 13.09 7.87 1.33
C LEU A 268 12.33 6.71 0.66
N GLU A 269 11.87 5.72 1.43
CA GLU A 269 11.02 4.64 0.93
C GLU A 269 9.61 5.13 0.58
N GLU A 270 9.14 6.20 1.24
CA GLU A 270 7.86 6.84 0.94
C GLU A 270 7.95 7.85 -0.23
N TRP A 271 9.13 8.32 -0.59
CA TRP A 271 9.39 9.27 -1.67
C TRP A 271 9.35 8.57 -3.06
#